data_ce5008be6933a4da08334e8893094494
#
_entry.id   ce5008be6933a4da08334e8893094494
#
_cell.length_a   1.000
_cell.length_b   1.000
_cell.length_c   1.000
_cell.angle_alpha   90.00
_cell.angle_beta   90.00
_cell.angle_gamma   90.00
#
_symmetry.space_group_name_H-M   'P 1'
#
loop_
_entity.id
_entity.type
_entity.pdbx_description
1 polymer ?
#
loop_
_entity_poly.entity_id
_entity_poly.type
_entity_poly.pdbx_seq_one_letter_code
_entity_poly.pdbx_strand_id
1 'polypeptide(L)'
;MAGTEVTTTVHSEWMQYAPLIILLPMMAFAVILFLGRVFNGHPFWKKNLKEGGLIALPVMGASLILSLLLISEFLKGYSGVEDIFEKIAWVNTGIWNGGSTTESVSFGFGIYVDHVTVMLLFVASFLCLLINVFSIGYMNTDPINDNRNHRFYAEFVLFCSGMLGMVLADSFLWLFIFWEIMGLCSYLLIGFYYERPSAASAAKKAFLTTRIGDVFLMIGLVMLWDLFGSLDYAVVFDTHNIEMVAESSAGTLQWALGLMFIGAVGKSAQFPLHVWLPDAMEGPTPVSALIHAATMVNAGLYLVARMFPFFGAEALHGDLDDLAFIIAA
;
A
#
# COMPACT_ATOMS: atom_id res chain seq x y z
N MET A 1 -4.10 -42.19 4.55
CA MET A 1 -4.92 -41.68 5.65
C MET A 1 -4.97 -40.19 5.45
N ALA A 2 -6.08 -39.69 4.95
CA ALA A 2 -6.27 -38.24 4.72
C ALA A 2 -6.39 -37.55 6.04
N GLY A 3 -5.40 -36.71 6.37
CA GLY A 3 -5.48 -35.77 7.47
C GLY A 3 -6.43 -34.66 7.07
N THR A 4 -7.64 -34.69 7.62
CA THR A 4 -8.53 -33.54 7.66
C THR A 4 -7.84 -32.45 8.46
N GLU A 5 -7.22 -31.47 7.78
CA GLU A 5 -6.90 -30.19 8.42
C GLU A 5 -8.22 -29.55 8.83
N VAL A 6 -8.51 -29.66 10.11
CA VAL A 6 -9.56 -28.86 10.74
C VAL A 6 -9.04 -27.44 10.74
N THR A 7 -9.40 -26.68 9.72
CA THR A 7 -9.33 -25.21 9.76
C THR A 7 -10.29 -24.77 10.84
N THR A 8 -9.79 -24.69 12.08
CA THR A 8 -10.47 -23.96 13.13
C THR A 8 -10.46 -22.50 12.73
N THR A 9 -11.56 -22.02 12.20
CA THR A 9 -11.82 -20.59 12.05
C THR A 9 -11.89 -20.00 13.44
N VAL A 10 -10.74 -19.58 13.96
CA VAL A 10 -10.66 -18.79 15.18
C VAL A 10 -11.20 -17.42 14.80
N HIS A 11 -12.45 -17.14 15.14
CA HIS A 11 -13.01 -15.80 14.97
C HIS A 11 -12.24 -14.84 15.87
N SER A 12 -11.45 -13.97 15.28
CA SER A 12 -10.78 -12.91 15.99
C SER A 12 -11.78 -11.79 16.32
N GLU A 13 -11.91 -11.45 17.60
CA GLU A 13 -12.79 -10.35 18.02
C GLU A 13 -12.36 -8.99 17.41
N TRP A 14 -11.08 -8.82 17.09
CA TRP A 14 -10.53 -7.56 16.59
C TRP A 14 -10.42 -7.47 15.09
N MET A 15 -10.47 -8.58 14.36
CA MET A 15 -10.35 -8.61 12.91
C MET A 15 -11.47 -7.82 12.23
N GLN A 16 -12.70 -7.88 12.73
CA GLN A 16 -13.82 -7.10 12.23
C GLN A 16 -13.58 -5.57 12.27
N TYR A 17 -12.65 -5.09 13.11
CA TYR A 17 -12.29 -3.68 13.20
C TYR A 17 -11.07 -3.32 12.36
N ALA A 18 -10.40 -4.27 11.75
CA ALA A 18 -9.21 -4.04 10.94
C ALA A 18 -9.42 -3.03 9.78
N PRO A 19 -10.60 -2.95 9.10
CA PRO A 19 -10.85 -1.92 8.11
C PRO A 19 -10.75 -0.50 8.66
N LEU A 20 -11.01 -0.30 9.95
CA LEU A 20 -10.90 1.02 10.57
C LEU A 20 -9.46 1.54 10.59
N ILE A 21 -8.46 0.64 10.53
CA ILE A 21 -7.04 1.02 10.41
C ILE A 21 -6.82 1.89 9.16
N ILE A 22 -7.52 1.57 8.08
CA ILE A 22 -7.45 2.25 6.78
C ILE A 22 -8.46 3.39 6.71
N LEU A 23 -9.70 3.13 7.12
CA LEU A 23 -10.82 4.05 6.94
C LEU A 23 -10.72 5.29 7.83
N LEU A 24 -10.22 5.15 9.08
CA LEU A 24 -10.09 6.31 9.98
C LEU A 24 -9.17 7.40 9.39
N PRO A 25 -7.92 7.12 8.95
CA PRO A 25 -7.11 8.15 8.34
C PRO A 25 -7.67 8.61 6.99
N MET A 26 -8.35 7.76 6.22
CA MET A 26 -9.00 8.15 4.97
C MET A 26 -10.16 9.13 5.21
N MET A 27 -10.97 8.92 6.22
CA MET A 27 -12.03 9.86 6.62
C MET A 27 -11.44 11.15 7.19
N ALA A 28 -10.37 11.05 7.98
CA ALA A 28 -9.68 12.22 8.52
C ALA A 28 -9.13 13.11 7.41
N PHE A 29 -8.64 12.54 6.31
CA PHE A 29 -8.23 13.29 5.12
C PHE A 29 -9.35 14.23 4.65
N ALA A 30 -10.55 13.70 4.41
CA ALA A 30 -11.70 14.47 3.95
C ALA A 30 -12.07 15.56 4.98
N VAL A 31 -12.17 15.18 6.26
CA VAL A 31 -12.52 16.12 7.35
C VAL A 31 -11.50 17.26 7.44
N ILE A 32 -10.21 16.98 7.48
CA ILE A 32 -9.16 18.00 7.60
C ILE A 32 -9.15 18.91 6.37
N LEU A 33 -9.28 18.34 5.17
CA LEU A 33 -9.27 19.10 3.93
C LEU A 33 -10.46 20.07 3.84
N PHE A 34 -11.68 19.59 4.13
CA PHE A 34 -12.89 20.40 4.06
C PHE A 34 -12.93 21.45 5.17
N LEU A 35 -12.68 21.07 6.42
CA LEU A 35 -12.63 22.02 7.54
C LEU A 35 -11.53 23.05 7.33
N GLY A 36 -10.36 22.62 6.84
CA GLY A 36 -9.26 23.53 6.53
C GLY A 36 -9.63 24.56 5.47
N ARG A 37 -10.40 24.17 4.45
CA ARG A 37 -10.89 25.09 3.43
C ARG A 37 -11.90 26.10 3.97
N VAL A 38 -12.80 25.65 4.86
CA VAL A 38 -13.86 26.52 5.44
C VAL A 38 -13.30 27.46 6.50
N PHE A 39 -12.41 26.96 7.35
CA PHE A 39 -11.86 27.71 8.50
C PHE A 39 -10.45 28.26 8.24
N ASN A 40 -10.04 28.33 6.98
CA ASN A 40 -8.72 28.85 6.63
C ASN A 40 -8.50 30.26 7.20
N GLY A 41 -7.40 30.44 7.95
CA GLY A 41 -7.10 31.71 8.64
C GLY A 41 -7.87 31.94 9.95
N HIS A 42 -8.85 31.10 10.33
CA HIS A 42 -9.58 31.28 11.57
C HIS A 42 -8.69 31.00 12.80
N PRO A 43 -8.64 31.92 13.82
CA PRO A 43 -7.73 31.76 14.97
C PRO A 43 -7.88 30.47 15.75
N PHE A 44 -9.11 29.95 15.91
CA PHE A 44 -9.38 28.70 16.59
C PHE A 44 -8.77 27.51 15.84
N TRP A 45 -8.95 27.46 14.52
CA TRP A 45 -8.40 26.39 13.65
C TRP A 45 -6.87 26.38 13.70
N LYS A 46 -6.25 27.55 13.58
CA LYS A 46 -4.80 27.71 13.58
C LYS A 46 -4.18 27.42 14.95
N LYS A 47 -4.72 28.03 16.02
CA LYS A 47 -4.13 27.97 17.36
C LYS A 47 -4.47 26.68 18.10
N ASN A 48 -5.75 26.26 18.10
CA ASN A 48 -6.23 25.16 18.93
C ASN A 48 -6.17 23.81 18.23
N LEU A 49 -6.38 23.76 16.91
CA LEU A 49 -6.35 22.50 16.13
C LEU A 49 -5.09 22.33 15.28
N LYS A 50 -4.18 23.31 15.33
CA LYS A 50 -2.91 23.25 14.56
C LYS A 50 -3.15 22.93 13.09
N GLU A 51 -4.19 23.55 12.51
CA GLU A 51 -4.62 23.36 11.12
C GLU A 51 -4.87 21.88 10.75
N GLY A 52 -5.34 21.07 11.69
CA GLY A 52 -5.66 19.67 11.47
C GLY A 52 -4.65 18.68 12.09
N GLY A 53 -3.47 19.13 12.52
CA GLY A 53 -2.49 18.26 13.14
C GLY A 53 -3.00 17.54 14.40
N LEU A 54 -3.81 18.25 15.22
CA LEU A 54 -4.45 17.66 16.40
C LEU A 54 -5.70 16.80 16.07
N ILE A 55 -6.18 16.78 14.82
CA ILE A 55 -7.16 15.81 14.34
C ILE A 55 -6.44 14.57 13.83
N ALA A 56 -5.35 14.75 13.08
CA ALA A 56 -4.54 13.65 12.56
C ALA A 56 -3.95 12.78 13.69
N LEU A 57 -3.51 13.40 14.79
CA LEU A 57 -2.83 12.69 15.89
C LEU A 57 -3.68 11.59 16.53
N PRO A 58 -4.91 11.80 17.02
CA PRO A 58 -5.72 10.75 17.61
C PRO A 58 -6.14 9.68 16.58
N VAL A 59 -6.29 10.06 15.32
CA VAL A 59 -6.61 9.12 14.24
C VAL A 59 -5.45 8.16 13.99
N MET A 60 -4.22 8.69 13.87
CA MET A 60 -3.04 7.85 13.73
C MET A 60 -2.76 7.01 14.98
N GLY A 61 -3.06 7.57 16.17
CA GLY A 61 -3.01 6.83 17.43
C GLY A 61 -4.01 5.67 17.47
N ALA A 62 -5.23 5.89 17.03
CA ALA A 62 -6.26 4.84 16.92
C ALA A 62 -5.85 3.76 15.91
N SER A 63 -5.33 4.14 14.74
CA SER A 63 -4.82 3.18 13.75
C SER A 63 -3.68 2.34 14.32
N LEU A 64 -2.75 2.92 15.09
CA LEU A 64 -1.69 2.15 15.76
C LEU A 64 -2.26 1.20 16.81
N ILE A 65 -3.21 1.64 17.65
CA ILE A 65 -3.81 0.77 18.68
C ILE A 65 -4.51 -0.41 18.02
N LEU A 66 -5.32 -0.18 16.98
CA LEU A 66 -5.99 -1.25 16.25
C LEU A 66 -4.98 -2.20 15.58
N SER A 67 -3.89 -1.67 15.03
CA SER A 67 -2.80 -2.48 14.48
C SER A 67 -2.15 -3.36 15.53
N LEU A 68 -1.88 -2.84 16.73
CA LEU A 68 -1.32 -3.62 17.83
C LEU A 68 -2.29 -4.69 18.34
N LEU A 69 -3.58 -4.41 18.38
CA LEU A 69 -4.61 -5.39 18.73
C LEU A 69 -4.65 -6.53 17.71
N LEU A 70 -4.63 -6.20 16.41
CA LEU A 70 -4.58 -7.19 15.34
C LEU A 70 -3.31 -8.05 15.40
N ILE A 71 -2.15 -7.42 15.64
CA ILE A 71 -0.88 -8.12 15.87
C ILE A 71 -0.97 -9.07 17.07
N SER A 72 -1.61 -8.64 18.15
CA SER A 72 -1.78 -9.49 19.35
C SER A 72 -2.62 -10.73 19.05
N GLU A 73 -3.64 -10.64 18.19
CA GLU A 73 -4.44 -11.79 17.76
C GLU A 73 -3.61 -12.74 16.89
N PHE A 74 -2.83 -12.18 15.95
CA PHE A 74 -1.92 -12.97 15.14
C PHE A 74 -0.93 -13.79 16.00
N LEU A 75 -0.36 -13.17 17.04
CA LEU A 75 0.56 -13.84 17.97
C LEU A 75 -0.12 -14.94 18.81
N LYS A 76 -1.45 -14.93 18.95
CA LYS A 76 -2.23 -16.00 19.57
C LYS A 76 -2.54 -17.16 18.63
N GLY A 77 -2.06 -17.13 17.40
CA GLY A 77 -2.21 -18.18 16.39
C GLY A 77 -3.26 -17.91 15.33
N TYR A 78 -3.79 -16.68 15.26
CA TYR A 78 -4.65 -16.26 14.15
C TYR A 78 -3.81 -15.94 12.93
N SER A 79 -4.05 -16.61 11.84
CA SER A 79 -3.46 -16.26 10.53
C SER A 79 -4.48 -16.60 9.43
N GLY A 80 -4.62 -15.75 8.43
CA GLY A 80 -5.50 -16.05 7.31
C GLY A 80 -6.12 -14.84 6.63
N VAL A 81 -7.03 -15.13 5.72
CA VAL A 81 -7.88 -14.16 5.01
C VAL A 81 -9.20 -14.06 5.74
N GLU A 82 -9.66 -12.85 6.03
CA GLU A 82 -11.04 -12.60 6.42
C GLU A 82 -11.69 -11.69 5.38
N ASP A 83 -12.72 -12.20 4.73
CA ASP A 83 -13.57 -11.42 3.84
C ASP A 83 -14.46 -10.54 4.71
N ILE A 84 -14.11 -9.24 4.82
CA ILE A 84 -14.82 -8.29 5.68
C ILE A 84 -16.13 -7.84 5.09
N PHE A 85 -16.21 -7.83 3.78
CA PHE A 85 -17.43 -7.66 3.04
C PHE A 85 -17.65 -8.94 2.23
N GLU A 86 -18.78 -9.64 2.41
CA GLU A 86 -19.26 -10.58 1.40
C GLU A 86 -18.96 -9.94 0.06
N LYS A 87 -18.21 -10.65 -0.82
CA LYS A 87 -17.69 -10.11 -2.08
C LYS A 87 -18.77 -9.25 -2.73
N ILE A 88 -18.76 -7.96 -2.43
CA ILE A 88 -19.63 -7.02 -3.12
C ILE A 88 -19.10 -7.05 -4.54
N ALA A 89 -19.87 -7.66 -5.44
CA ALA A 89 -19.52 -7.68 -6.86
C ALA A 89 -19.49 -6.23 -7.35
N TRP A 90 -18.32 -5.61 -7.23
CA TRP A 90 -18.11 -4.21 -7.63
C TRP A 90 -18.27 -4.03 -9.12
N VAL A 91 -17.95 -5.05 -9.87
CA VAL A 91 -18.11 -5.08 -11.32
C VAL A 91 -18.40 -6.53 -11.74
N ASN A 92 -19.62 -6.83 -12.08
CA ASN A 92 -19.97 -8.01 -12.86
C ASN A 92 -19.55 -7.74 -14.31
N THR A 93 -18.28 -7.88 -14.59
CA THR A 93 -17.81 -7.89 -15.98
C THR A 93 -18.04 -9.31 -16.50
N GLY A 94 -19.09 -9.44 -17.29
CA GLY A 94 -19.17 -10.60 -18.17
C GLY A 94 -17.96 -10.58 -19.11
N ILE A 95 -16.93 -11.37 -18.82
CA ILE A 95 -15.83 -11.56 -19.76
C ILE A 95 -16.39 -12.36 -20.93
N TRP A 96 -16.37 -11.76 -22.08
CA TRP A 96 -16.79 -12.37 -23.33
C TRP A 96 -15.75 -13.42 -23.74
N ASN A 97 -15.95 -14.65 -23.32
CA ASN A 97 -15.27 -15.82 -23.88
C ASN A 97 -16.15 -16.39 -24.97
N GLY A 98 -15.87 -16.03 -26.22
CA GLY A 98 -16.38 -16.57 -27.50
C GLY A 98 -17.39 -17.71 -27.48
N GLY A 99 -18.49 -17.61 -26.72
CA GLY A 99 -19.66 -18.44 -26.94
C GLY A 99 -20.14 -19.35 -25.82
N SER A 100 -19.69 -19.32 -24.58
CA SER A 100 -20.48 -19.97 -23.50
C SER A 100 -19.96 -19.65 -22.10
N THR A 101 -20.92 -19.30 -21.23
CA THR A 101 -20.84 -19.08 -19.78
C THR A 101 -20.15 -17.78 -19.36
N THR A 102 -20.94 -16.83 -18.94
CA THR A 102 -20.56 -15.63 -18.18
C THR A 102 -20.03 -16.06 -16.82
N GLU A 103 -18.70 -16.20 -16.71
CA GLU A 103 -18.08 -16.19 -15.40
C GLU A 103 -18.10 -14.75 -14.91
N SER A 104 -18.81 -14.49 -13.83
CA SER A 104 -18.84 -13.21 -13.17
C SER A 104 -17.55 -13.04 -12.36
N VAL A 105 -16.68 -12.13 -12.78
CA VAL A 105 -15.51 -11.76 -11.97
C VAL A 105 -15.99 -10.87 -10.83
N SER A 106 -15.91 -11.36 -9.61
CA SER A 106 -16.22 -10.59 -8.40
C SER A 106 -14.93 -10.02 -7.81
N PHE A 107 -14.84 -8.69 -7.71
CA PHE A 107 -13.77 -8.03 -6.96
C PHE A 107 -14.28 -7.78 -5.53
N GLY A 108 -13.76 -8.50 -4.56
CA GLY A 108 -14.00 -8.28 -3.13
C GLY A 108 -12.93 -7.40 -2.51
N PHE A 109 -13.21 -6.81 -1.35
CA PHE A 109 -12.22 -6.18 -0.49
C PHE A 109 -12.14 -6.99 0.79
N GLY A 110 -11.01 -7.59 1.04
CA GLY A 110 -10.71 -8.32 2.25
C GLY A 110 -9.43 -7.81 2.93
N ILE A 111 -9.11 -8.42 4.06
CA ILE A 111 -7.87 -8.17 4.79
C ILE A 111 -7.12 -9.49 4.91
N TYR A 112 -5.84 -9.42 4.56
CA TYR A 112 -4.93 -10.55 4.66
C TYR A 112 -3.89 -10.30 5.74
N VAL A 113 -3.77 -11.24 6.70
CA VAL A 113 -2.84 -11.12 7.83
C VAL A 113 -1.93 -12.32 7.88
N ASP A 114 -0.65 -12.07 7.65
CA ASP A 114 0.45 -13.01 7.78
C ASP A 114 1.67 -12.38 8.46
N HIS A 115 2.77 -13.09 8.54
CA HIS A 115 4.01 -12.62 9.17
C HIS A 115 4.56 -11.34 8.53
N VAL A 116 4.48 -11.24 7.20
CA VAL A 116 4.95 -10.06 6.45
C VAL A 116 4.06 -8.86 6.71
N THR A 117 2.73 -9.08 6.70
CA THR A 117 1.74 -8.06 7.08
C THR A 117 2.00 -7.52 8.47
N VAL A 118 2.12 -8.41 9.46
CA VAL A 118 2.29 -8.03 10.88
C VAL A 118 3.55 -7.20 11.10
N MET A 119 4.67 -7.63 10.50
CA MET A 119 5.94 -6.92 10.61
C MET A 119 5.84 -5.49 10.04
N LEU A 120 5.32 -5.37 8.82
CA LEU A 120 5.27 -4.06 8.15
C LEU A 120 4.15 -3.17 8.72
N LEU A 121 3.03 -3.75 9.15
CA LEU A 121 1.94 -3.05 9.81
C LEU A 121 2.40 -2.35 11.09
N PHE A 122 3.20 -3.05 11.92
CA PHE A 122 3.80 -2.47 13.11
C PHE A 122 4.71 -1.29 12.75
N VAL A 123 5.67 -1.51 11.87
CA VAL A 123 6.66 -0.49 11.49
C VAL A 123 5.95 0.73 10.89
N ALA A 124 5.03 0.52 9.94
CA ALA A 124 4.34 1.61 9.27
C ALA A 124 3.45 2.41 10.22
N SER A 125 2.58 1.76 11.01
CA SER A 125 1.66 2.45 11.92
C SER A 125 2.39 3.22 13.02
N PHE A 126 3.45 2.63 13.58
CA PHE A 126 4.27 3.23 14.62
C PHE A 126 5.04 4.46 14.11
N LEU A 127 5.74 4.33 12.98
CA LEU A 127 6.50 5.43 12.40
C LEU A 127 5.59 6.55 11.88
N CYS A 128 4.45 6.23 11.28
CA CYS A 128 3.47 7.23 10.86
C CYS A 128 2.99 8.08 12.05
N LEU A 129 2.72 7.48 13.21
CA LEU A 129 2.35 8.22 14.41
C LEU A 129 3.49 9.11 14.91
N LEU A 130 4.72 8.60 15.01
CA LEU A 130 5.89 9.38 15.49
C LEU A 130 6.18 10.57 14.56
N ILE A 131 6.11 10.36 13.24
CA ILE A 131 6.32 11.43 12.26
C ILE A 131 5.19 12.46 12.34
N ASN A 132 3.94 12.03 12.59
CA ASN A 132 2.83 12.95 12.82
C ASN A 132 3.06 13.84 14.05
N VAL A 133 3.49 13.26 15.18
CA VAL A 133 3.86 14.01 16.40
C VAL A 133 4.95 15.05 16.08
N PHE A 134 6.02 14.62 15.42
CA PHE A 134 7.10 15.50 15.00
C PHE A 134 6.61 16.64 14.08
N SER A 135 5.73 16.31 13.14
CA SER A 135 5.22 17.27 12.16
C SER A 135 4.43 18.42 12.80
N ILE A 136 3.74 18.17 13.93
CA ILE A 136 2.99 19.22 14.65
C ILE A 136 3.92 20.34 15.13
N GLY A 137 5.10 19.98 15.64
CA GLY A 137 6.12 20.97 16.00
C GLY A 137 6.73 21.64 14.77
N TYR A 138 7.18 20.85 13.82
CA TYR A 138 7.90 21.31 12.64
C TYR A 138 7.07 22.25 11.74
N MET A 139 5.87 21.82 11.33
CA MET A 139 5.05 22.56 10.37
C MET A 139 4.46 23.86 10.97
N ASN A 140 4.22 23.90 12.28
CA ASN A 140 3.63 25.08 12.91
C ASN A 140 4.66 26.16 13.29
N THR A 141 5.95 25.88 13.20
CA THR A 141 7.03 26.86 13.46
C THR A 141 7.54 27.52 12.18
N ASP A 142 7.25 26.96 11.01
CA ASP A 142 7.71 27.49 9.73
C ASP A 142 6.78 28.62 9.23
N PRO A 143 7.26 29.88 9.13
CA PRO A 143 6.45 30.99 8.65
C PRO A 143 6.01 30.86 7.19
N ILE A 144 6.68 30.04 6.39
CA ILE A 144 6.33 29.79 4.99
C ILE A 144 5.00 29.00 4.88
N ASN A 145 4.63 28.27 5.92
CA ASN A 145 3.44 27.42 5.95
C ASN A 145 2.18 28.11 6.40
N ASP A 146 2.16 29.43 6.46
CA ASP A 146 1.02 30.18 6.99
C ASP A 146 -0.27 29.81 6.22
N ASN A 147 -1.28 29.34 6.98
CA ASN A 147 -2.60 28.95 6.49
C ASN A 147 -2.66 27.75 5.48
N ARG A 148 -1.60 26.92 5.39
CA ARG A 148 -1.54 25.79 4.45
C ARG A 148 -1.36 24.41 5.08
N ASN A 149 -1.12 24.38 6.38
CA ASN A 149 -0.82 23.11 7.08
C ASN A 149 -1.98 22.11 7.03
N HIS A 150 -3.23 22.56 6.84
CA HIS A 150 -4.37 21.66 6.66
C HIS A 150 -4.20 20.77 5.42
N ARG A 151 -3.61 21.28 4.32
CA ARG A 151 -3.30 20.45 3.15
C ARG A 151 -2.25 19.40 3.48
N PHE A 152 -1.20 19.82 4.18
CA PHE A 152 -0.15 18.90 4.64
C PHE A 152 -0.73 17.75 5.46
N TYR A 153 -1.51 18.04 6.50
CA TYR A 153 -2.06 16.99 7.38
C TYR A 153 -3.09 16.13 6.66
N ALA A 154 -3.89 16.69 5.77
CA ALA A 154 -4.81 15.92 4.95
C ALA A 154 -4.05 14.94 4.05
N GLU A 155 -3.09 15.44 3.28
CA GLU A 155 -2.27 14.62 2.37
C GLU A 155 -1.45 13.57 3.15
N PHE A 156 -0.96 13.93 4.34
CA PHE A 156 -0.22 13.05 5.24
C PHE A 156 -1.06 11.85 5.70
N VAL A 157 -2.27 12.08 6.22
CA VAL A 157 -3.12 10.98 6.71
C VAL A 157 -3.63 10.12 5.56
N LEU A 158 -3.87 10.68 4.37
CA LEU A 158 -4.23 9.91 3.18
C LEU A 158 -3.08 9.02 2.72
N PHE A 159 -1.85 9.53 2.76
CA PHE A 159 -0.64 8.76 2.45
C PHE A 159 -0.49 7.58 3.42
N CYS A 160 -0.67 7.83 4.74
CA CYS A 160 -0.63 6.78 5.75
C CYS A 160 -1.75 5.73 5.53
N SER A 161 -2.97 6.18 5.18
CA SER A 161 -4.06 5.27 4.81
C SER A 161 -3.68 4.39 3.61
N GLY A 162 -3.06 4.97 2.58
CA GLY A 162 -2.57 4.22 1.42
C GLY A 162 -1.55 3.14 1.82
N MET A 163 -0.58 3.48 2.68
CA MET A 163 0.41 2.49 3.15
C MET A 163 -0.23 1.38 3.98
N LEU A 164 -1.07 1.72 4.95
CA LEU A 164 -1.74 0.72 5.79
C LEU A 164 -2.71 -0.15 4.99
N GLY A 165 -3.40 0.45 4.00
CA GLY A 165 -4.28 -0.28 3.10
C GLY A 165 -3.54 -1.25 2.18
N MET A 166 -2.38 -0.83 1.66
CA MET A 166 -1.53 -1.71 0.87
C MET A 166 -1.04 -2.93 1.68
N VAL A 167 -0.63 -2.70 2.94
CA VAL A 167 -0.13 -3.76 3.82
C VAL A 167 -1.21 -4.76 4.21
N LEU A 168 -2.46 -4.30 4.35
CA LEU A 168 -3.60 -5.13 4.74
C LEU A 168 -4.36 -5.71 3.54
N ALA A 169 -4.00 -5.37 2.31
CA ALA A 169 -4.68 -5.85 1.11
C ALA A 169 -4.68 -7.39 1.03
N ASP A 170 -5.79 -7.97 0.61
CA ASP A 170 -5.98 -9.41 0.35
C ASP A 170 -5.72 -9.81 -1.10
N SER A 171 -5.49 -8.83 -1.96
CA SER A 171 -5.29 -9.04 -3.39
C SER A 171 -4.27 -8.08 -3.98
N PHE A 172 -3.65 -8.46 -5.07
CA PHE A 172 -2.76 -7.58 -5.83
C PHE A 172 -3.49 -6.37 -6.43
N LEU A 173 -4.80 -6.46 -6.68
CA LEU A 173 -5.60 -5.34 -7.15
C LEU A 173 -5.68 -4.23 -6.10
N TRP A 174 -6.04 -4.60 -4.86
CA TRP A 174 -6.11 -3.64 -3.76
C TRP A 174 -4.73 -3.12 -3.37
N LEU A 175 -3.72 -3.97 -3.38
CA LEU A 175 -2.33 -3.54 -3.24
C LEU A 175 -2.00 -2.44 -4.25
N PHE A 176 -2.32 -2.63 -5.54
CA PHE A 176 -2.05 -1.66 -6.58
C PHE A 176 -2.85 -0.35 -6.41
N ILE A 177 -4.12 -0.41 -6.04
CA ILE A 177 -4.94 0.78 -5.77
C ILE A 177 -4.32 1.65 -4.66
N PHE A 178 -3.94 1.04 -3.55
CA PHE A 178 -3.31 1.76 -2.44
C PHE A 178 -1.88 2.24 -2.79
N TRP A 179 -1.16 1.47 -3.58
CA TRP A 179 0.12 1.86 -4.17
C TRP A 179 0.04 3.14 -4.98
N GLU A 180 -1.02 3.29 -5.76
CA GLU A 180 -1.31 4.46 -6.57
C GLU A 180 -1.73 5.67 -5.72
N ILE A 181 -2.53 5.47 -4.67
CA ILE A 181 -2.88 6.51 -3.70
C ILE A 181 -1.62 7.06 -3.03
N MET A 182 -0.69 6.19 -2.58
CA MET A 182 0.59 6.63 -2.04
C MET A 182 1.41 7.43 -3.07
N GLY A 183 1.45 6.97 -4.32
CA GLY A 183 2.14 7.67 -5.40
C GLY A 183 1.62 9.09 -5.62
N LEU A 184 0.30 9.27 -5.62
CA LEU A 184 -0.33 10.57 -5.73
C LEU A 184 -0.01 11.46 -4.51
N CYS A 185 -0.16 10.92 -3.31
CA CYS A 185 0.13 11.67 -2.08
C CYS A 185 1.60 12.09 -2.00
N SER A 186 2.53 11.23 -2.43
CA SER A 186 3.95 11.58 -2.47
C SER A 186 4.23 12.76 -3.39
N TYR A 187 3.60 12.81 -4.57
CA TYR A 187 3.67 13.94 -5.49
C TYR A 187 3.22 15.25 -4.83
N LEU A 188 2.07 15.22 -4.14
CA LEU A 188 1.50 16.39 -3.46
C LEU A 188 2.37 16.85 -2.29
N LEU A 189 2.90 15.92 -1.52
CA LEU A 189 3.73 16.20 -0.34
C LEU A 189 5.14 16.67 -0.71
N ILE A 190 5.80 16.08 -1.71
CA ILE A 190 7.09 16.55 -2.23
C ILE A 190 6.93 17.96 -2.80
N GLY A 191 5.84 18.18 -3.54
CA GLY A 191 5.47 19.48 -4.12
C GLY A 191 4.78 20.43 -3.15
N PHE A 192 4.85 20.21 -1.84
CA PHE A 192 4.16 21.07 -0.87
C PHE A 192 4.55 22.54 -1.00
N TYR A 193 5.82 22.82 -1.24
CA TYR A 193 6.35 24.15 -1.51
C TYR A 193 6.37 24.46 -3.01
N TYR A 194 5.26 24.24 -3.71
CA TYR A 194 5.15 24.34 -5.18
C TYR A 194 5.50 25.71 -5.77
N GLU A 195 5.54 26.77 -4.95
CA GLU A 195 6.02 28.09 -5.38
C GLU A 195 7.53 28.11 -5.68
N ARG A 196 8.27 27.15 -5.11
CA ARG A 196 9.68 26.96 -5.45
C ARG A 196 9.77 26.12 -6.73
N PRO A 197 10.37 26.63 -7.81
CA PRO A 197 10.51 25.85 -9.05
C PRO A 197 11.24 24.51 -8.86
N SER A 198 12.19 24.45 -7.91
CA SER A 198 12.91 23.22 -7.55
C SER A 198 11.96 22.16 -6.99
N ALA A 199 11.11 22.52 -6.01
CA ALA A 199 10.15 21.59 -5.41
C ALA A 199 9.09 21.12 -6.41
N ALA A 200 8.59 22.02 -7.26
CA ALA A 200 7.64 21.66 -8.31
C ALA A 200 8.27 20.74 -9.36
N SER A 201 9.54 20.93 -9.70
CA SER A 201 10.30 20.06 -10.61
C SER A 201 10.58 18.71 -9.96
N ALA A 202 10.99 18.69 -8.69
CA ALA A 202 11.25 17.47 -7.92
C ALA A 202 10.01 16.59 -7.82
N ALA A 203 8.84 17.18 -7.50
CA ALA A 203 7.57 16.46 -7.45
C ALA A 203 7.22 15.81 -8.79
N LYS A 204 7.32 16.55 -9.90
CA LYS A 204 7.08 16.02 -11.25
C LYS A 204 8.04 14.89 -11.58
N LYS A 205 9.34 15.04 -11.27
CA LYS A 205 10.35 14.01 -11.51
C LYS A 205 10.04 12.75 -10.71
N ALA A 206 9.75 12.88 -9.41
CA ALA A 206 9.38 11.75 -8.56
C ALA A 206 8.16 11.01 -9.11
N PHE A 207 7.10 11.75 -9.43
CA PHE A 207 5.88 11.18 -9.96
C PHE A 207 6.09 10.44 -11.29
N LEU A 208 6.74 11.07 -12.26
CA LEU A 208 6.95 10.48 -13.58
C LEU A 208 7.88 9.26 -13.52
N THR A 209 8.94 9.32 -12.72
CA THR A 209 9.88 8.20 -12.59
C THR A 209 9.23 6.99 -11.95
N THR A 210 8.45 7.19 -10.88
CA THR A 210 7.74 6.07 -10.23
C THR A 210 6.63 5.52 -11.12
N ARG A 211 5.95 6.38 -11.92
CA ARG A 211 4.93 5.94 -12.89
C ARG A 211 5.46 5.02 -13.97
N ILE A 212 6.70 5.18 -14.38
CA ILE A 212 7.32 4.21 -15.31
C ILE A 212 7.29 2.81 -14.67
N GLY A 213 7.71 2.67 -13.40
CA GLY A 213 7.62 1.42 -12.68
C GLY A 213 6.18 0.91 -12.51
N ASP A 214 5.25 1.82 -12.18
CA ASP A 214 3.83 1.48 -11.95
C ASP A 214 3.16 0.93 -13.23
N VAL A 215 3.52 1.43 -14.41
CA VAL A 215 3.02 0.89 -15.70
C VAL A 215 3.49 -0.57 -15.90
N PHE A 216 4.75 -0.86 -15.62
CA PHE A 216 5.26 -2.23 -15.73
C PHE A 216 4.60 -3.14 -14.68
N LEU A 217 4.41 -2.66 -13.44
CA LEU A 217 3.66 -3.39 -12.41
C LEU A 217 2.25 -3.73 -12.90
N MET A 218 1.53 -2.76 -13.46
CA MET A 218 0.17 -2.97 -13.97
C MET A 218 0.15 -4.03 -15.08
N ILE A 219 1.10 -4.00 -16.02
CA ILE A 219 1.20 -5.02 -17.08
C ILE A 219 1.44 -6.39 -16.46
N GLY A 220 2.36 -6.50 -15.48
CA GLY A 220 2.61 -7.75 -14.77
C GLY A 220 1.37 -8.29 -14.05
N LEU A 221 0.56 -7.41 -13.44
CA LEU A 221 -0.70 -7.80 -12.78
C LEU A 221 -1.75 -8.29 -13.77
N VAL A 222 -1.86 -7.66 -14.96
CA VAL A 222 -2.76 -8.13 -16.03
C VAL A 222 -2.33 -9.49 -16.52
N MET A 223 -1.02 -9.75 -16.68
CA MET A 223 -0.51 -11.07 -17.04
C MET A 223 -0.79 -12.12 -15.96
N LEU A 224 -0.64 -11.76 -14.67
CA LEU A 224 -1.02 -12.66 -13.58
C LEU A 224 -2.51 -12.99 -13.62
N TRP A 225 -3.35 -12.00 -13.89
CA TRP A 225 -4.78 -12.25 -14.01
C TRP A 225 -5.13 -13.18 -15.19
N ASP A 226 -4.46 -13.01 -16.31
CA ASP A 226 -4.64 -13.90 -17.46
C ASP A 226 -4.23 -15.35 -17.14
N LEU A 227 -3.19 -15.52 -16.33
CA LEU A 227 -2.68 -16.85 -15.93
C LEU A 227 -3.55 -17.54 -14.86
N PHE A 228 -4.00 -16.80 -13.84
CA PHE A 228 -4.68 -17.35 -12.67
C PHE A 228 -6.20 -17.11 -12.65
N GLY A 229 -6.72 -16.25 -13.51
CA GLY A 229 -8.14 -15.84 -13.51
C GLY A 229 -8.56 -14.97 -12.33
N SER A 230 -7.65 -14.68 -11.38
CA SER A 230 -7.87 -13.86 -10.19
C SER A 230 -6.58 -13.15 -9.79
N LEU A 231 -6.73 -12.07 -8.98
CA LEU A 231 -5.61 -11.41 -8.29
C LEU A 231 -5.66 -11.58 -6.77
N ASP A 232 -6.63 -12.35 -6.25
CA ASP A 232 -6.78 -12.64 -4.83
C ASP A 232 -5.63 -13.55 -4.36
N TYR A 233 -5.03 -13.22 -3.23
CA TYR A 233 -3.90 -13.98 -2.68
C TYR A 233 -4.26 -15.44 -2.40
N ALA A 234 -5.51 -15.71 -1.98
CA ALA A 234 -5.98 -17.06 -1.74
C ALA A 234 -5.96 -17.96 -3.01
N VAL A 235 -6.11 -17.37 -4.21
CA VAL A 235 -6.07 -18.09 -5.49
C VAL A 235 -4.66 -18.11 -6.06
N VAL A 236 -4.00 -16.97 -6.03
CA VAL A 236 -2.69 -16.78 -6.69
C VAL A 236 -1.55 -17.47 -5.92
N PHE A 237 -1.67 -17.60 -4.59
CA PHE A 237 -0.66 -18.27 -3.76
C PHE A 237 -1.00 -19.73 -3.43
N ASP A 238 -2.08 -20.27 -3.99
CA ASP A 238 -2.36 -21.71 -3.89
C ASP A 238 -1.27 -22.49 -4.64
N THR A 239 -0.62 -23.42 -3.94
CA THR A 239 0.49 -24.20 -4.47
C THR A 239 0.10 -24.99 -5.72
N HIS A 240 -1.11 -25.56 -5.73
CA HIS A 240 -1.61 -26.31 -6.87
C HIS A 240 -1.79 -25.41 -8.10
N ASN A 241 -2.32 -24.20 -7.93
CA ASN A 241 -2.49 -23.24 -9.02
C ASN A 241 -1.13 -22.76 -9.55
N ILE A 242 -0.17 -22.49 -8.66
CA ILE A 242 1.20 -22.10 -9.06
C ILE A 242 1.85 -23.25 -9.88
N GLU A 243 1.75 -24.49 -9.43
CA GLU A 243 2.31 -25.65 -10.15
C GLU A 243 1.68 -25.81 -11.54
N MET A 244 0.35 -25.75 -11.65
CA MET A 244 -0.34 -25.82 -12.94
C MET A 244 0.10 -24.72 -13.92
N VAL A 245 0.23 -23.48 -13.45
CA VAL A 245 0.68 -22.35 -14.28
C VAL A 245 2.16 -22.52 -14.65
N ALA A 246 2.99 -23.01 -13.72
CA ALA A 246 4.39 -23.26 -13.97
C ALA A 246 4.60 -24.33 -15.05
N GLU A 247 3.87 -25.43 -15.02
CA GLU A 247 3.93 -26.49 -16.03
C GLU A 247 3.47 -26.01 -17.41
N SER A 248 2.43 -25.15 -17.46
CA SER A 248 1.83 -24.72 -18.73
C SER A 248 2.46 -23.47 -19.32
N SER A 249 2.93 -22.54 -18.51
CA SER A 249 3.26 -21.17 -18.93
C SER A 249 4.38 -20.52 -18.10
N ALA A 250 5.42 -21.27 -17.69
CA ALA A 250 6.53 -20.77 -16.87
C ALA A 250 7.14 -19.45 -17.39
N GLY A 251 7.41 -19.37 -18.70
CA GLY A 251 7.98 -18.16 -19.30
C GLY A 251 7.09 -16.93 -19.17
N THR A 252 5.77 -17.09 -19.29
CA THR A 252 4.83 -15.97 -19.11
C THR A 252 4.79 -15.52 -17.64
N LEU A 253 4.83 -16.47 -16.71
CA LEU A 253 4.90 -16.18 -15.27
C LEU A 253 6.19 -15.44 -14.93
N GLN A 254 7.34 -15.83 -15.46
CA GLN A 254 8.62 -15.14 -15.28
C GLN A 254 8.54 -13.68 -15.75
N TRP A 255 7.97 -13.44 -16.93
CA TRP A 255 7.79 -12.08 -17.44
C TRP A 255 6.85 -11.26 -16.54
N ALA A 256 5.74 -11.83 -16.08
CA ALA A 256 4.82 -11.16 -15.18
C ALA A 256 5.52 -10.73 -13.88
N LEU A 257 6.25 -11.64 -13.23
CA LEU A 257 6.99 -11.36 -12.01
C LEU A 257 8.13 -10.36 -12.23
N GLY A 258 8.86 -10.46 -13.34
CA GLY A 258 9.90 -9.50 -13.71
C GLY A 258 9.37 -8.10 -13.92
N LEU A 259 8.22 -7.96 -14.58
CA LEU A 259 7.54 -6.66 -14.77
C LEU A 259 7.03 -6.08 -13.46
N MET A 260 6.49 -6.92 -12.56
CA MET A 260 6.10 -6.50 -11.21
C MET A 260 7.31 -6.01 -10.42
N PHE A 261 8.44 -6.66 -10.54
CA PHE A 261 9.68 -6.26 -9.89
C PHE A 261 10.17 -4.88 -10.36
N ILE A 262 9.98 -4.50 -11.63
CA ILE A 262 10.29 -3.15 -12.11
C ILE A 262 9.44 -2.10 -11.35
N GLY A 263 8.21 -2.42 -10.99
CA GLY A 263 7.40 -1.58 -10.10
C GLY A 263 8.04 -1.38 -8.73
N ALA A 264 8.55 -2.46 -8.13
CA ALA A 264 9.30 -2.38 -6.88
C ALA A 264 10.55 -1.54 -7.01
N VAL A 265 11.33 -1.69 -8.09
CA VAL A 265 12.51 -0.87 -8.42
C VAL A 265 12.16 0.61 -8.46
N GLY A 266 11.01 0.98 -9.05
CA GLY A 266 10.53 2.36 -9.14
C GLY A 266 10.27 2.99 -7.77
N LYS A 267 9.50 2.33 -6.90
CA LYS A 267 9.14 2.84 -5.57
C LYS A 267 10.30 2.76 -4.57
N SER A 268 11.12 1.72 -4.65
CA SER A 268 12.29 1.56 -3.77
C SER A 268 13.51 2.36 -4.23
N ALA A 269 13.35 3.18 -5.27
CA ALA A 269 14.42 4.01 -5.82
C ALA A 269 15.71 3.24 -6.12
N GLN A 270 15.55 2.07 -6.74
CA GLN A 270 16.68 1.26 -7.19
C GLN A 270 17.14 1.67 -8.58
N PHE A 271 18.38 1.35 -8.91
CA PHE A 271 18.90 1.61 -10.26
C PHE A 271 18.05 0.85 -11.31
N PRO A 272 17.66 1.48 -12.43
CA PRO A 272 17.98 2.84 -12.86
C PRO A 272 16.96 3.92 -12.44
N LEU A 273 15.90 3.58 -11.71
CA LEU A 273 14.81 4.49 -11.35
C LEU A 273 15.05 5.25 -10.02
N HIS A 274 16.29 5.37 -9.57
CA HIS A 274 16.66 6.00 -8.28
C HIS A 274 16.72 7.53 -8.30
N VAL A 275 16.71 8.14 -9.49
CA VAL A 275 17.02 9.55 -9.69
C VAL A 275 16.04 10.54 -9.05
N TRP A 276 14.88 10.08 -8.62
CA TRP A 276 13.87 10.91 -7.96
C TRP A 276 14.11 11.07 -6.45
N LEU A 277 14.79 10.10 -5.82
CA LEU A 277 14.94 10.02 -4.37
C LEU A 277 15.71 11.22 -3.76
N PRO A 278 16.87 11.64 -4.32
CA PRO A 278 17.57 12.82 -3.81
C PRO A 278 16.77 14.10 -3.95
N ASP A 279 16.04 14.28 -5.05
CA ASP A 279 15.25 15.49 -5.30
C ASP A 279 14.00 15.55 -4.40
N ALA A 280 13.49 14.40 -3.94
CA ALA A 280 12.34 14.35 -3.01
C ALA A 280 12.61 15.06 -1.67
N MET A 281 13.86 15.38 -1.33
CA MET A 281 14.25 16.17 -0.17
C MET A 281 13.82 17.64 -0.25
N GLU A 282 13.34 18.13 -1.39
CA GLU A 282 12.76 19.47 -1.54
C GLU A 282 11.43 19.64 -0.77
N GLY A 283 10.78 18.55 -0.42
CA GLY A 283 9.60 18.54 0.46
C GLY A 283 9.95 18.84 1.93
N PRO A 284 8.93 19.08 2.77
CA PRO A 284 9.13 19.26 4.21
C PRO A 284 9.83 18.04 4.85
N THR A 285 10.67 18.26 5.85
CA THR A 285 11.41 17.18 6.54
C THR A 285 10.52 16.00 7.02
N PRO A 286 9.31 16.22 7.59
CA PRO A 286 8.42 15.11 7.94
C PRO A 286 8.02 14.25 6.74
N VAL A 287 7.89 14.84 5.55
CA VAL A 287 7.58 14.12 4.30
C VAL A 287 8.75 13.23 3.90
N SER A 288 9.96 13.76 3.94
CA SER A 288 11.16 12.99 3.63
C SER A 288 11.31 11.80 4.57
N ALA A 289 11.09 12.00 5.88
CA ALA A 289 11.09 10.92 6.85
C ALA A 289 10.01 9.86 6.55
N LEU A 290 8.80 10.29 6.19
CA LEU A 290 7.69 9.40 5.87
C LEU A 290 7.98 8.55 4.64
N ILE A 291 8.39 9.17 3.53
CA ILE A 291 8.64 8.51 2.24
C ILE A 291 9.80 7.52 2.35
N HIS A 292 10.92 7.94 2.95
CA HIS A 292 12.17 7.19 2.90
C HIS A 292 12.31 6.13 3.99
N ALA A 293 11.81 6.40 5.20
CA ALA A 293 12.01 5.49 6.32
C ALA A 293 10.83 4.56 6.59
N ALA A 294 9.59 5.08 6.44
CA ALA A 294 8.43 4.39 6.98
C ALA A 294 7.59 3.68 5.93
N THR A 295 7.57 4.15 4.66
CA THR A 295 6.46 3.79 3.79
C THR A 295 6.83 3.51 2.34
N MET A 296 7.01 4.54 1.49
CA MET A 296 7.02 4.38 0.04
C MET A 296 8.16 3.48 -0.46
N VAL A 297 9.37 3.63 0.07
CA VAL A 297 10.51 2.78 -0.29
C VAL A 297 10.28 1.34 0.17
N ASN A 298 9.66 1.16 1.34
CA ASN A 298 9.32 -0.16 1.87
C ASN A 298 8.15 -0.83 1.12
N ALA A 299 7.35 -0.08 0.36
CA ALA A 299 6.30 -0.66 -0.48
C ALA A 299 6.87 -1.61 -1.55
N GLY A 300 7.98 -1.23 -2.19
CA GLY A 300 8.65 -2.13 -3.14
C GLY A 300 9.20 -3.39 -2.48
N LEU A 301 9.80 -3.26 -1.28
CA LEU A 301 10.25 -4.40 -0.50
C LEU A 301 9.08 -5.33 -0.12
N TYR A 302 7.94 -4.73 0.28
CA TYR A 302 6.73 -5.49 0.58
C TYR A 302 6.19 -6.26 -0.64
N LEU A 303 6.18 -5.62 -1.81
CA LEU A 303 5.76 -6.28 -3.05
C LEU A 303 6.65 -7.50 -3.35
N VAL A 304 7.98 -7.37 -3.23
CA VAL A 304 8.91 -8.48 -3.42
C VAL A 304 8.67 -9.59 -2.41
N ALA A 305 8.46 -9.24 -1.13
CA ALA A 305 8.13 -10.21 -0.10
C ALA A 305 6.81 -10.95 -0.39
N ARG A 306 5.82 -10.27 -0.99
CA ARG A 306 4.56 -10.88 -1.45
C ARG A 306 4.73 -11.82 -2.63
N MET A 307 5.74 -11.60 -3.46
CA MET A 307 6.04 -12.49 -4.59
C MET A 307 6.78 -13.76 -4.16
N PHE A 308 7.26 -13.85 -2.91
CA PHE A 308 8.08 -14.96 -2.43
C PHE A 308 7.44 -16.36 -2.63
N PRO A 309 6.13 -16.59 -2.45
CA PRO A 309 5.51 -17.89 -2.70
C PRO A 309 5.74 -18.44 -4.11
N PHE A 310 5.88 -17.58 -5.11
CA PHE A 310 6.18 -18.02 -6.48
C PHE A 310 7.58 -18.62 -6.63
N PHE A 311 8.55 -18.13 -5.84
CA PHE A 311 9.93 -18.61 -5.89
C PHE A 311 10.17 -19.89 -5.08
N GLY A 312 9.24 -20.24 -4.18
CA GLY A 312 9.32 -21.45 -3.35
C GLY A 312 8.67 -22.70 -3.94
N ALA A 313 8.01 -22.60 -5.09
CA ALA A 313 7.33 -23.72 -5.73
C ALA A 313 8.35 -24.67 -6.38
N GLU A 314 8.32 -25.98 -6.03
CA GLU A 314 9.27 -26.98 -6.57
C GLU A 314 9.22 -27.09 -8.10
N ALA A 315 8.03 -26.92 -8.71
CA ALA A 315 7.84 -26.98 -10.16
C ALA A 315 8.58 -25.85 -10.92
N LEU A 316 9.03 -24.81 -10.24
CA LEU A 316 9.71 -23.66 -10.83
C LEU A 316 11.22 -23.67 -10.57
N HIS A 317 11.75 -24.70 -9.88
CA HIS A 317 13.19 -24.88 -9.72
C HIS A 317 13.87 -25.04 -11.09
N GLY A 318 14.79 -24.12 -11.37
CA GLY A 318 15.52 -24.02 -12.64
C GLY A 318 15.02 -22.90 -13.55
N ASP A 319 13.72 -22.68 -13.70
CA ASP A 319 13.20 -21.64 -14.60
C ASP A 319 13.08 -20.27 -13.90
N LEU A 320 12.79 -20.24 -12.58
CA LEU A 320 12.74 -18.98 -11.79
C LEU A 320 13.98 -18.73 -10.96
N ASP A 321 14.92 -19.68 -10.84
CA ASP A 321 16.14 -19.49 -10.06
C ASP A 321 16.97 -18.30 -10.57
N ASP A 322 17.07 -18.12 -11.89
CA ASP A 322 17.73 -16.97 -12.51
C ASP A 322 17.04 -15.66 -12.19
N LEU A 323 15.69 -15.62 -12.21
CA LEU A 323 14.92 -14.43 -11.86
C LEU A 323 15.02 -14.13 -10.36
N ALA A 324 14.94 -15.14 -9.50
CA ALA A 324 15.12 -14.98 -8.07
C ALA A 324 16.52 -14.43 -7.74
N PHE A 325 17.56 -14.92 -8.43
CA PHE A 325 18.91 -14.40 -8.29
C PHE A 325 19.03 -12.94 -8.74
N ILE A 326 18.44 -12.57 -9.88
CA ILE A 326 18.42 -11.18 -10.38
C ILE A 326 17.71 -10.24 -9.38
N ILE A 327 16.63 -10.71 -8.78
CA ILE A 327 15.87 -9.92 -7.77
C ILE A 327 16.67 -9.75 -6.48
N ALA A 328 17.46 -10.77 -6.11
CA ALA A 328 18.27 -10.75 -4.90
C ALA A 328 19.58 -9.94 -5.03
N ALA A 329 20.12 -9.81 -6.24
CA ALA A 329 21.36 -9.08 -6.54
C ALA A 329 21.15 -7.57 -6.66
#